data_7f177d7742dc74fb7f97567ae8d5a921
#
_entry.id   7f177d7742dc74fb7f97567ae8d5a921
#
_cell.length_a   1.000
_cell.length_b   1.000
_cell.length_c   1.000
_cell.angle_alpha   90.00
_cell.angle_beta   90.00
_cell.angle_gamma   90.00
#
_symmetry.space_group_name_H-M   'P 1'
#
loop_
_entity.id
_entity.type
_entity.pdbx_description
1 polymer ?
#
loop_
_entity_poly.entity_id
_entity_poly.type
_entity_poly.pdbx_seq_one_letter_code
_entity_poly.pdbx_strand_id
1 'polypeptide(L)' 'DMLGEFKYYDVNVVIETLTDKGTVKKNREHHLVWGKDYQDVESKVKEMMSGTPEEWNIKSVKESDVTEIYGK' A
#
# COMPACT_ATOMS: atom_id res chain seq x y z
N ASP A 1 -5.74 23.85 -2.53
CA ASP A 1 -6.09 24.10 -3.20
C ASP A 1 -6.82 23.23 -3.72
N MET A 2 -7.52 23.53 -4.20
CA MET A 2 -8.23 22.80 -4.64
C MET A 2 -7.69 21.81 -5.33
N LEU A 3 -6.73 21.95 -5.81
CA LEU A 3 -6.18 20.93 -6.53
C LEU A 3 -5.58 19.89 -5.71
N GLY A 4 -5.43 20.06 -4.47
CA GLY A 4 -4.80 19.11 -3.64
C GLY A 4 -3.39 18.88 -4.07
N GLU A 5 -2.53 18.54 -3.18
CA GLU A 5 -1.16 18.24 -3.50
C GLU A 5 -0.97 16.76 -3.55
N PHE A 6 -0.53 16.28 -4.69
CA PHE A 6 -0.22 14.87 -4.80
C PHE A 6 1.15 14.62 -4.19
N LYS A 7 1.30 13.48 -3.57
CA LYS A 7 2.58 13.10 -2.99
C LYS A 7 2.64 11.58 -2.95
N TYR A 8 3.81 11.07 -2.63
CA TYR A 8 3.97 9.64 -2.49
C TYR A 8 3.59 9.20 -1.08
N TYR A 9 2.98 8.04 -1.00
CA TYR A 9 2.63 7.43 0.25
C TYR A 9 3.26 6.04 0.31
N ASP A 10 3.75 5.70 1.49
CA ASP A 10 4.34 4.41 1.74
C ASP A 10 3.26 3.54 2.35
N VAL A 11 2.86 2.52 1.64
CA VAL A 11 1.75 1.66 2.04
C VAL A 11 2.28 0.28 2.38
N ASN A 12 1.97 -0.18 3.58
CA ASN A 12 2.30 -1.53 4.00
C ASN A 12 1.08 -2.40 3.89
N VAL A 13 1.22 -3.49 3.16
CA VAL A 13 0.14 -4.44 2.95
C VAL A 13 0.58 -5.79 3.49
N VAL A 14 -0.30 -6.46 4.20
CA VAL A 14 -0.04 -7.80 4.70
C VAL A 14 -0.93 -8.77 3.95
N ILE A 15 -0.31 -9.82 3.40
CA ILE A 15 -1.02 -10.86 2.67
C ILE A 15 -0.89 -12.15 3.45
N GLU A 16 -2.01 -12.82 3.68
CA GLU A 16 -2.02 -14.05 4.45
C GLU A 16 -2.26 -15.23 3.53
N THR A 17 -1.40 -16.23 3.65
CA THR A 17 -1.47 -17.42 2.85
C THR A 17 -1.57 -18.63 3.76
N LEU A 18 -2.49 -19.54 3.44
CA LEU A 18 -2.60 -20.78 4.19
C LEU A 18 -1.62 -21.78 3.61
N THR A 19 -0.79 -22.35 4.48
CA THR A 19 0.20 -23.33 4.03
C THR A 19 -0.43 -24.73 3.98
N ASP A 20 0.27 -25.65 3.37
CA ASP A 20 -0.19 -27.04 3.27
C ASP A 20 -0.33 -27.67 4.65
N LYS A 21 0.37 -27.16 5.63
CA LYS A 21 0.30 -27.70 6.98
C LYS A 21 -0.83 -27.09 7.80
N GLY A 22 -1.60 -26.21 7.20
CA GLY A 22 -2.71 -25.57 7.89
C GLY A 22 -2.33 -24.37 8.71
N THR A 23 -1.11 -23.86 8.56
CA THR A 23 -0.69 -22.67 9.26
C THR A 23 -0.85 -21.46 8.37
N VAL A 24 -0.87 -20.27 8.96
CA VAL A 24 -1.02 -19.03 8.22
C VAL A 24 0.35 -18.38 8.12
N LYS A 25 0.74 -18.04 6.90
CA LYS A 25 1.98 -17.34 6.65
C LYS A 25 1.65 -15.92 6.26
N LYS A 26 2.30 -14.96 6.90
CA LYS A 26 2.07 -13.55 6.61
C LYS A 26 3.24 -12.99 5.83
N ASN A 27 2.94 -12.40 4.71
CA ASN A 27 3.94 -11.72 3.89
C ASN A 27 3.63 -10.25 3.87
N ARG A 28 4.65 -9.42 3.96
CA ARG A 28 4.48 -7.98 3.95
C ARG A 28 5.02 -7.42 2.67
N GLU A 29 4.29 -6.45 2.12
CA GLU A 29 4.72 -5.75 0.94
C GLU A 29 4.67 -4.26 1.20
N HIS A 30 5.64 -3.56 0.64
CA HIS A 30 5.69 -2.11 0.70
C HIS A 30 5.44 -1.58 -0.69
N HIS A 31 4.52 -0.65 -0.80
CA HIS A 31 4.20 -0.05 -2.09
C HIS A 31 4.31 1.45 -1.96
N LEU A 32 4.87 2.08 -2.98
CA LEU A 32 4.97 3.52 -3.02
C LEU A 32 3.88 3.97 -3.97
N VAL A 33 2.90 4.70 -3.47
CA VAL A 33 1.70 5.05 -4.22
C VAL A 33 1.56 6.56 -4.29
N TRP A 34 1.34 7.05 -5.50
CA TRP A 34 1.15 8.47 -5.75
C TRP A 34 -0.32 8.78 -5.59
N GLY A 35 -0.66 9.71 -4.72
CA GLY A 35 -2.04 10.05 -4.48
C GLY A 35 -2.19 11.40 -3.81
N LYS A 36 -3.41 11.88 -3.71
CA LYS A 36 -3.64 13.20 -3.15
C LYS A 36 -3.95 13.16 -1.66
N ASP A 37 -4.45 12.05 -1.15
CA ASP A 37 -4.71 11.90 0.28
C ASP A 37 -4.78 10.41 0.60
N TYR A 38 -5.00 10.10 1.87
CA TYR A 38 -5.04 8.70 2.31
C TYR A 38 -6.16 7.92 1.64
N GLN A 39 -7.32 8.55 1.48
CA GLN A 39 -8.46 7.86 0.91
C GLN A 39 -8.19 7.50 -0.55
N ASP A 40 -7.59 8.41 -1.29
CA ASP A 40 -7.24 8.18 -2.68
C ASP A 40 -6.24 7.03 -2.78
N VAL A 41 -5.26 7.00 -1.90
CA VAL A 41 -4.23 5.97 -1.90
C VAL A 41 -4.84 4.62 -1.55
N GLU A 42 -5.75 4.58 -0.58
CA GLU A 42 -6.41 3.33 -0.23
C GLU A 42 -7.21 2.78 -1.40
N SER A 43 -7.90 3.65 -2.12
CA SER A 43 -8.65 3.20 -3.30
C SER A 43 -7.73 2.61 -4.36
N LYS A 44 -6.59 3.24 -4.56
CA LYS A 44 -5.64 2.75 -5.56
C LYS A 44 -5.07 1.41 -5.15
N VAL A 45 -4.79 1.21 -3.87
CA VAL A 45 -4.27 -0.06 -3.40
C VAL A 45 -5.33 -1.15 -3.54
N LYS A 46 -6.58 -0.83 -3.22
CA LYS A 46 -7.65 -1.81 -3.38
C LYS A 46 -7.79 -2.24 -4.82
N GLU A 47 -7.68 -1.30 -5.74
CA GLU A 47 -7.75 -1.65 -7.14
C GLU A 47 -6.57 -2.50 -7.55
N MET A 48 -5.37 -2.16 -7.09
CA MET A 48 -4.17 -2.91 -7.41
C MET A 48 -4.26 -4.34 -6.89
N MET A 49 -4.86 -4.53 -5.72
CA MET A 49 -4.94 -5.84 -5.09
C MET A 49 -6.18 -6.63 -5.48
N SER A 50 -7.02 -6.09 -6.35
CA SER A 50 -8.34 -6.65 -6.59
C SER A 50 -8.33 -8.07 -7.15
N GLY A 51 -7.29 -8.49 -7.81
CA GLY A 51 -7.21 -9.85 -8.33
C GLY A 51 -6.50 -10.84 -7.42
N THR A 52 -6.15 -10.39 -6.22
CA THR A 52 -5.37 -11.22 -5.31
C THR A 52 -6.28 -12.25 -4.64
N PRO A 53 -5.99 -13.55 -4.79
CA PRO A 53 -6.86 -14.58 -4.21
C PRO A 53 -6.67 -14.76 -2.71
N GLU A 54 -5.53 -14.36 -2.17
CA GLU A 54 -5.29 -14.48 -0.74
C GLU A 54 -5.93 -13.33 0.01
N GLU A 55 -6.10 -13.49 1.31
CA GLU A 55 -6.58 -12.40 2.15
C GLU A 55 -5.48 -11.37 2.31
N TRP A 56 -5.86 -10.11 2.26
CA TRP A 56 -4.88 -9.05 2.40
C TRP A 56 -5.50 -7.87 3.14
N ASN A 57 -4.64 -7.10 3.78
CA ASN A 57 -5.07 -5.93 4.53
C ASN A 57 -4.03 -4.84 4.42
N ILE A 58 -4.47 -3.60 4.42
CA ILE A 58 -3.58 -2.46 4.51
C ILE A 58 -3.22 -2.29 5.98
N LYS A 59 -1.95 -2.42 6.29
CA LYS A 59 -1.49 -2.30 7.65
C LYS A 59 -1.23 -0.85 8.04
N SER A 60 -0.65 -0.09 7.16
CA SER A 60 -0.38 1.32 7.43
C SER A 60 -0.21 2.09 6.14
N VAL A 61 -0.50 3.38 6.20
CA VAL A 61 -0.32 4.30 5.10
C VAL A 61 0.30 5.55 5.70
N LYS A 62 1.42 5.99 5.16
CA LYS A 62 2.02 7.23 5.64
C LYS A 62 2.70 7.95 4.51
N GLU A 63 2.87 9.26 4.66
CA GLU A 63 3.54 10.04 3.65
C GLU A 63 5.00 9.64 3.57
N SER A 64 5.52 9.67 2.37
CA SER A 64 6.88 9.25 2.10
C SER A 64 7.76 10.43 1.77
N ASP A 65 9.03 10.33 2.12
CA ASP A 65 10.02 11.35 1.80
C ASP A 65 10.76 11.05 0.53
N VAL A 66 10.24 10.15 -0.29
CA VAL A 66 11.00 9.66 -1.44
C VAL A 66 11.43 10.78 -2.38
N THR A 67 10.64 11.85 -2.46
CA THR A 67 11.03 12.94 -3.34
C THR A 67 12.30 13.61 -2.86
N GLU A 68 12.54 13.62 -1.56
CA GLU A 68 13.78 14.19 -1.06
C GLU A 68 14.95 13.32 -1.46
N ILE A 69 14.76 12.04 -1.49
CA ILE A 69 15.82 11.13 -1.89
C ILE A 69 16.19 11.39 -3.33
N TYR A 70 15.20 11.56 -4.18
CA TYR A 70 15.49 11.78 -5.58
C TYR A 70 15.98 13.18 -5.84
N GLY A 71 15.73 14.10 -4.98
CA GLY A 71 16.17 15.47 -5.16
C GLY A 71 17.64 15.65 -5.01
N LYS A 72 18.36 14.61 -4.64
CA LYS A 72 19.79 14.76 -4.46
C LYS A 72 20.60 14.48 -5.70
#